data_c2dfd95f521653649ecfe79fc8d2ae7a
#
_entry.id   c2dfd95f521653649ecfe79fc8d2ae7a
#
_cell.length_a   1.000
_cell.length_b   1.000
_cell.length_c   1.000
_cell.angle_alpha   90.00
_cell.angle_beta   90.00
_cell.angle_gamma   90.00
#
_symmetry.space_group_name_H-M   'P 1'
#
loop_
_entity.id
_entity.type
_entity.pdbx_description
1 polymer ?
#
loop_
_entity_poly.entity_id
_entity_poly.type
_entity_poly.pdbx_seq_one_letter_code
_entity_poly.pdbx_strand_id
1 'polypeptide(L)'
;MSNTIALAKQFVPLLDETYQLSSLTAILDGQSELARQGANANELIIPMMAMQGLGDYSRNSGYVEGDVTLTNETVTCNFDRGRMFTVDTMDDLETAGIAFGRLAGEFIRTKVVPELDAFRLSSYASAAGVSKATGTLATGEAAVAAIRAAVTKMDEDEVPLTERYLYITPTRHGLISDMDTTKSREVLARFAAVVDVPQTRFYTKIAQKSGKAIAGGTGEAPTSTDETAGGYAKASEGKDINFMVIHKPAVIQFQKHVAPKIITPQGNPDADAYKFGYHNVGVAKVYQNKAAGVYVHSKA
;
A
#
# COMPACT_ATOMS: atom_id res chain seq x y z
N MET A 1 -0.21 -1.92 30.66
CA MET A 1 0.93 -2.58 29.98
C MET A 1 2.18 -1.94 30.51
N SER A 2 3.12 -2.73 31.04
CA SER A 2 4.41 -2.22 31.49
C SER A 2 5.34 -2.08 30.27
N ASN A 3 5.91 -0.89 30.10
CA ASN A 3 7.00 -0.69 29.17
C ASN A 3 8.26 -1.37 29.73
N THR A 4 9.00 -2.07 28.91
CA THR A 4 10.31 -2.61 29.28
C THR A 4 11.36 -1.69 28.70
N ILE A 5 11.91 -0.80 29.52
CA ILE A 5 12.95 0.16 29.14
C ILE A 5 14.22 -0.26 29.85
N ALA A 6 15.28 -0.50 29.08
CA ALA A 6 16.60 -0.80 29.65
C ALA A 6 17.26 0.49 30.14
N LEU A 7 17.55 0.55 31.43
CA LEU A 7 18.30 1.65 32.03
C LEU A 7 19.77 1.53 31.66
N ALA A 8 20.33 2.54 31.05
CA ALA A 8 21.73 2.56 30.63
C ALA A 8 22.65 2.93 31.80
N LYS A 9 23.59 2.07 32.14
CA LYS A 9 24.66 2.34 33.14
C LYS A 9 25.74 3.31 32.60
N GLN A 10 25.92 3.36 31.30
CA GLN A 10 26.78 4.32 30.60
C GLN A 10 26.10 4.67 29.27
N PHE A 11 25.94 5.95 28.99
CA PHE A 11 25.23 6.43 27.83
C PHE A 11 26.14 6.41 26.60
N VAL A 12 25.84 5.56 25.63
CA VAL A 12 26.38 5.68 24.28
C VAL A 12 25.34 6.44 23.46
N PRO A 13 25.64 7.65 22.93
CA PRO A 13 24.66 8.46 22.18
C PRO A 13 24.28 7.88 20.83
N LEU A 14 24.61 6.63 20.57
CA LEU A 14 24.29 5.92 19.33
C LEU A 14 23.11 4.99 19.58
N LEU A 15 21.98 5.30 18.97
CA LEU A 15 20.84 4.39 18.93
C LEU A 15 21.03 3.42 17.75
N ASP A 16 20.95 2.10 18.03
CA ASP A 16 20.90 1.10 16.97
C ASP A 16 19.53 1.15 16.29
N GLU A 17 19.49 1.79 15.13
CA GLU A 17 18.25 1.99 14.37
C GLU A 17 18.10 0.89 13.31
N THR A 18 16.89 0.33 13.22
CA THR A 18 16.55 -0.66 12.20
C THR A 18 16.54 -0.04 10.80
N TYR A 19 17.26 -0.66 9.86
CA TYR A 19 17.22 -0.25 8.47
C TYR A 19 15.83 -0.49 7.87
N GLN A 20 15.24 0.56 7.27
CA GLN A 20 13.97 0.47 6.57
C GLN A 20 13.97 1.39 5.34
N LEU A 21 13.35 0.90 4.27
CA LEU A 21 13.14 1.69 3.07
C LEU A 21 12.02 2.72 3.30
N SER A 22 12.15 3.88 2.69
CA SER A 22 11.06 4.88 2.59
C SER A 22 9.85 4.31 1.84
N SER A 23 8.74 5.04 1.79
CA SER A 23 7.54 4.60 1.07
C SER A 23 7.83 4.38 -0.41
N LEU A 24 7.60 3.16 -0.88
CA LEU A 24 7.80 2.74 -2.27
C LEU A 24 6.61 3.12 -3.15
N THR A 25 5.45 3.30 -2.55
CA THR A 25 4.21 3.63 -3.24
C THR A 25 3.94 5.12 -3.35
N ALA A 26 4.80 5.99 -2.77
CA ALA A 26 4.62 7.45 -2.82
C ALA A 26 4.58 8.02 -4.25
N ILE A 27 5.26 7.38 -5.21
CA ILE A 27 5.25 7.78 -6.62
C ILE A 27 3.86 7.67 -7.27
N LEU A 28 2.99 6.83 -6.71
CA LEU A 28 1.62 6.63 -7.17
C LEU A 28 0.63 7.62 -6.54
N ASP A 29 1.05 8.46 -5.59
CA ASP A 29 0.16 9.45 -4.97
C ASP A 29 -0.46 10.35 -6.04
N GLY A 30 -1.79 10.34 -6.08
CA GLY A 30 -2.59 11.12 -7.03
C GLY A 30 -2.99 12.48 -6.45
N GLN A 31 -3.59 13.32 -7.30
CA GLN A 31 -4.15 14.59 -6.89
C GLN A 31 -5.47 14.34 -6.13
N SER A 32 -5.46 14.59 -4.83
CA SER A 32 -6.66 14.48 -3.97
C SER A 32 -7.79 15.45 -4.37
N GLU A 33 -7.45 16.49 -5.12
CA GLU A 33 -8.39 17.53 -5.58
C GLU A 33 -9.42 17.03 -6.59
N LEU A 34 -9.13 15.94 -7.29
CA LEU A 34 -10.05 15.34 -8.28
C LEU A 34 -11.18 14.53 -7.63
N ALA A 35 -11.05 14.19 -6.36
CA ALA A 35 -12.05 13.45 -5.63
C ALA A 35 -12.97 14.40 -4.86
N ARG A 36 -14.25 14.43 -5.21
CA ARG A 36 -15.26 15.21 -4.47
C ARG A 36 -15.63 14.46 -3.18
N GLN A 37 -15.77 15.21 -2.09
CA GLN A 37 -16.29 14.63 -0.85
C GLN A 37 -17.73 14.13 -1.07
N GLY A 38 -18.00 12.89 -0.63
CA GLY A 38 -19.35 12.33 -0.61
C GLY A 38 -20.22 12.92 0.49
N ALA A 39 -21.46 12.46 0.59
CA ALA A 39 -22.42 12.86 1.61
C ALA A 39 -21.92 12.53 3.04
N ASN A 40 -21.12 11.48 3.19
CA ASN A 40 -20.51 11.07 4.44
C ASN A 40 -19.02 11.48 4.48
N ALA A 41 -18.53 11.78 5.68
CA ALA A 41 -17.16 12.26 5.89
C ALA A 41 -16.04 11.32 5.37
N ASN A 42 -16.35 10.01 5.18
CA ASN A 42 -15.39 8.98 4.76
C ASN A 42 -15.61 8.48 3.34
N GLU A 43 -16.45 9.14 2.56
CA GLU A 43 -16.76 8.76 1.18
C GLU A 43 -16.18 9.74 0.19
N LEU A 44 -15.75 9.21 -0.95
CA LEU A 44 -15.34 9.96 -2.13
C LEU A 44 -16.23 9.55 -3.28
N ILE A 45 -16.75 10.52 -3.99
CA ILE A 45 -17.57 10.30 -5.17
C ILE A 45 -16.73 10.56 -6.40
N ILE A 46 -16.62 9.55 -7.27
CA ILE A 46 -15.90 9.61 -8.53
C ILE A 46 -16.94 9.47 -9.65
N PRO A 47 -17.17 10.51 -10.46
CA PRO A 47 -18.07 10.40 -11.59
C PRO A 47 -17.47 9.49 -12.68
N MET A 48 -18.28 8.55 -13.17
CA MET A 48 -17.97 7.70 -14.30
C MET A 48 -18.94 8.00 -15.42
N MET A 49 -18.44 8.13 -16.66
CA MET A 49 -19.23 8.37 -17.83
C MET A 49 -19.15 7.18 -18.79
N ALA A 50 -20.27 6.69 -19.23
CA ALA A 50 -20.39 5.72 -20.30
C ALA A 50 -21.16 6.34 -21.47
N MET A 51 -20.70 6.08 -22.69
CA MET A 51 -21.28 6.60 -23.92
C MET A 51 -21.45 5.47 -24.93
N GLN A 52 -22.45 5.58 -25.79
CA GLN A 52 -22.60 4.69 -26.94
C GLN A 52 -21.59 5.05 -28.03
N GLY A 53 -21.18 4.04 -28.83
CA GLY A 53 -20.29 4.23 -29.96
C GLY A 53 -20.96 4.97 -31.13
N LEU A 54 -20.20 5.10 -32.24
CA LEU A 54 -20.69 5.70 -33.46
C LEU A 54 -21.79 4.85 -34.07
N GLY A 55 -22.86 5.50 -34.54
CA GLY A 55 -23.92 4.89 -35.35
C GLY A 55 -23.80 5.28 -36.83
N ASP A 56 -24.52 4.58 -37.70
CA ASP A 56 -24.53 4.89 -39.12
C ASP A 56 -25.24 6.24 -39.39
N TYR A 57 -24.59 7.12 -40.12
CA TYR A 57 -25.15 8.37 -40.55
C TYR A 57 -25.91 8.19 -41.88
N SER A 58 -27.16 8.56 -41.90
CA SER A 58 -27.98 8.60 -43.13
C SER A 58 -28.18 10.05 -43.63
N ARG A 59 -27.89 10.28 -44.92
CA ARG A 59 -28.13 11.61 -45.54
C ARG A 59 -29.59 12.03 -45.48
N ASN A 60 -30.52 11.09 -45.35
CA ASN A 60 -31.95 11.33 -45.38
C ASN A 60 -32.57 11.45 -43.96
N SER A 61 -32.02 10.76 -42.96
CA SER A 61 -32.55 10.74 -41.57
C SER A 61 -31.60 11.34 -40.53
N GLY A 62 -30.40 11.76 -40.94
CA GLY A 62 -29.42 12.39 -40.03
C GLY A 62 -28.68 11.45 -39.13
N TYR A 63 -28.39 11.91 -37.90
CA TYR A 63 -27.68 11.17 -36.86
C TYR A 63 -28.63 10.23 -36.11
N VAL A 64 -28.10 9.08 -35.71
CA VAL A 64 -28.76 8.22 -34.71
C VAL A 64 -28.52 8.82 -33.32
N GLU A 65 -29.58 8.96 -32.54
CA GLU A 65 -29.49 9.45 -31.16
C GLU A 65 -28.74 8.44 -30.31
N GLY A 66 -27.81 8.92 -29.50
CA GLY A 66 -27.02 8.11 -28.57
C GLY A 66 -27.26 8.53 -27.13
N ASP A 67 -27.15 7.55 -26.20
CA ASP A 67 -27.28 7.79 -24.77
C ASP A 67 -25.92 8.02 -24.11
N VAL A 68 -25.91 8.95 -23.15
CA VAL A 68 -24.79 9.18 -22.22
C VAL A 68 -25.27 8.87 -20.81
N THR A 69 -24.61 7.92 -20.17
CA THR A 69 -24.90 7.55 -18.78
C THR A 69 -23.81 8.06 -17.88
N LEU A 70 -24.17 8.90 -16.90
CA LEU A 70 -23.28 9.36 -15.84
C LEU A 70 -23.61 8.60 -14.56
N THR A 71 -22.67 7.79 -14.08
CA THR A 71 -22.78 7.07 -12.81
C THR A 71 -21.71 7.54 -11.84
N ASN A 72 -21.96 7.38 -10.55
CA ASN A 72 -20.99 7.74 -9.51
C ASN A 72 -20.46 6.49 -8.84
N GLU A 73 -19.13 6.31 -8.84
CA GLU A 73 -18.47 5.32 -8.01
C GLU A 73 -18.20 5.92 -6.63
N THR A 74 -18.75 5.31 -5.59
CA THR A 74 -18.47 5.70 -4.19
C THR A 74 -17.30 4.89 -3.67
N VAL A 75 -16.25 5.59 -3.26
CA VAL A 75 -15.05 4.99 -2.66
C VAL A 75 -14.99 5.38 -1.19
N THR A 76 -15.06 4.40 -0.31
CA THR A 76 -14.87 4.60 1.13
C THR A 76 -13.39 4.53 1.50
N CYS A 77 -13.00 5.29 2.54
CA CYS A 77 -11.66 5.16 3.11
C CYS A 77 -11.49 3.75 3.67
N ASN A 78 -10.53 3.01 3.12
CA ASN A 78 -10.31 1.60 3.44
C ASN A 78 -9.08 1.36 4.32
N PHE A 79 -8.36 2.42 4.68
CA PHE A 79 -7.25 2.38 5.61
C PHE A 79 -7.53 3.36 6.75
N ASP A 80 -7.65 2.85 7.98
CA ASP A 80 -7.85 3.63 9.19
C ASP A 80 -7.10 2.95 10.33
N ARG A 81 -5.88 3.45 10.62
CA ARG A 81 -4.96 2.82 11.55
C ARG A 81 -4.30 3.86 12.43
N GLY A 82 -4.17 3.52 13.72
CA GLY A 82 -3.52 4.39 14.68
C GLY A 82 -2.94 3.62 15.85
N ARG A 83 -2.00 4.24 16.55
CA ARG A 83 -1.45 3.73 17.80
C ARG A 83 -1.01 4.88 18.70
N MET A 84 -1.10 4.65 19.99
CA MET A 84 -0.61 5.58 21.01
C MET A 84 0.42 4.89 21.89
N PHE A 85 1.52 5.59 22.15
CA PHE A 85 2.59 5.19 23.06
C PHE A 85 2.63 6.14 24.24
N THR A 86 2.89 5.61 25.41
CA THR A 86 3.05 6.40 26.65
C THR A 86 4.44 6.10 27.19
N VAL A 87 5.21 7.14 27.46
CA VAL A 87 6.55 7.07 28.08
C VAL A 87 6.51 7.89 29.34
N ASP A 88 6.82 7.27 30.48
CA ASP A 88 6.88 7.95 31.77
C ASP A 88 7.98 9.01 31.78
N THR A 89 7.75 10.12 32.48
CA THR A 89 8.73 11.23 32.56
C THR A 89 10.03 10.80 33.21
N MET A 90 9.98 9.92 34.21
CA MET A 90 11.18 9.42 34.87
C MET A 90 11.97 8.49 33.94
N ASP A 91 11.28 7.59 33.21
CA ASP A 91 11.91 6.71 32.20
C ASP A 91 12.59 7.52 31.09
N ASP A 92 11.96 8.61 30.63
CA ASP A 92 12.55 9.50 29.62
C ASP A 92 13.78 10.24 30.16
N LEU A 93 13.71 10.73 31.41
CA LEU A 93 14.82 11.39 32.06
C LEU A 93 16.02 10.43 32.28
N GLU A 94 15.75 9.19 32.69
CA GLU A 94 16.78 8.16 32.92
C GLU A 94 17.43 7.70 31.61
N THR A 95 16.73 7.83 30.48
CA THR A 95 17.27 7.57 29.13
C THR A 95 17.81 8.83 28.45
N ALA A 96 17.95 9.96 29.18
CA ALA A 96 18.40 11.25 28.68
C ALA A 96 17.61 11.78 27.47
N GLY A 97 16.29 11.56 27.45
CA GLY A 97 15.38 12.06 26.41
C GLY A 97 15.39 11.25 25.12
N ILE A 98 16.12 10.13 25.04
CA ILE A 98 16.17 9.29 23.83
C ILE A 98 14.86 8.50 23.66
N ALA A 99 14.28 8.02 24.76
CA ALA A 99 13.10 7.16 24.73
C ALA A 99 11.92 7.83 23.99
N PHE A 100 11.67 9.09 24.23
CA PHE A 100 10.59 9.83 23.55
C PHE A 100 11.07 10.56 22.29
N GLY A 101 12.25 11.19 22.33
CA GLY A 101 12.74 12.05 21.24
C GLY A 101 12.86 11.35 19.87
N ARG A 102 13.17 10.04 19.85
CA ARG A 102 13.30 9.26 18.61
C ARG A 102 12.10 8.35 18.32
N LEU A 103 11.22 8.13 19.29
CA LEU A 103 10.08 7.22 19.19
C LEU A 103 9.22 7.49 17.95
N ALA A 104 8.87 8.74 17.70
CA ALA A 104 7.98 9.12 16.61
C ALA A 104 8.57 8.79 15.23
N GLY A 105 9.82 9.18 15.00
CA GLY A 105 10.50 8.94 13.72
C GLY A 105 10.70 7.46 13.45
N GLU A 106 11.17 6.72 14.45
CA GLU A 106 11.42 5.29 14.35
C GLU A 106 10.14 4.50 14.13
N PHE A 107 9.06 4.84 14.84
CA PHE A 107 7.75 4.21 14.65
C PHE A 107 7.20 4.42 13.24
N ILE A 108 7.24 5.66 12.74
CA ILE A 108 6.76 5.95 11.39
C ILE A 108 7.57 5.17 10.36
N ARG A 109 8.89 5.21 10.46
CA ARG A 109 9.81 4.58 9.52
C ARG A 109 9.70 3.06 9.52
N THR A 110 9.63 2.43 10.70
CA THR A 110 9.72 0.96 10.83
C THR A 110 8.39 0.23 10.83
N LYS A 111 7.30 0.90 11.20
CA LYS A 111 5.98 0.27 11.34
C LYS A 111 4.94 0.84 10.38
N VAL A 112 4.80 2.17 10.32
CA VAL A 112 3.73 2.80 9.53
C VAL A 112 3.99 2.68 8.03
N VAL A 113 5.18 3.04 7.56
CA VAL A 113 5.52 3.01 6.13
C VAL A 113 5.44 1.61 5.53
N PRO A 114 6.04 0.55 6.14
CA PRO A 114 5.91 -0.80 5.61
C PRO A 114 4.48 -1.33 5.56
N GLU A 115 3.67 -1.04 6.59
CA GLU A 115 2.28 -1.46 6.63
C GLU A 115 1.45 -0.75 5.55
N LEU A 116 1.65 0.56 5.37
CA LEU A 116 0.96 1.33 4.35
C LEU A 116 1.27 0.85 2.94
N ASP A 117 2.56 0.61 2.63
CA ASP A 117 2.96 0.08 1.32
C ASP A 117 2.39 -1.32 1.07
N ALA A 118 2.47 -2.22 2.06
CA ALA A 118 1.92 -3.57 1.94
C ALA A 118 0.40 -3.55 1.76
N PHE A 119 -0.30 -2.66 2.47
CA PHE A 119 -1.74 -2.47 2.32
C PHE A 119 -2.11 -1.98 0.93
N ARG A 120 -1.45 -0.95 0.42
CA ARG A 120 -1.70 -0.38 -0.90
C ARG A 120 -1.50 -1.42 -1.99
N LEU A 121 -0.33 -2.09 -2.01
CA LEU A 121 -0.01 -3.10 -3.01
C LEU A 121 -0.96 -4.31 -2.95
N SER A 122 -1.35 -4.76 -1.75
CA SER A 122 -2.31 -5.85 -1.61
C SER A 122 -3.72 -5.45 -2.05
N SER A 123 -4.13 -4.20 -1.80
CA SER A 123 -5.42 -3.66 -2.25
C SER A 123 -5.50 -3.62 -3.78
N TYR A 124 -4.42 -3.23 -4.46
CA TYR A 124 -4.36 -3.25 -5.92
C TYR A 124 -4.35 -4.67 -6.47
N ALA A 125 -3.59 -5.58 -5.84
CA ALA A 125 -3.52 -6.98 -6.27
C ALA A 125 -4.85 -7.74 -6.11
N SER A 126 -5.64 -7.38 -5.09
CA SER A 126 -6.93 -8.02 -4.80
C SER A 126 -8.10 -7.42 -5.57
N ALA A 127 -7.92 -6.26 -6.20
CA ALA A 127 -9.01 -5.55 -6.89
C ALA A 127 -9.65 -6.42 -7.98
N ALA A 128 -10.95 -6.20 -8.18
CA ALA A 128 -11.71 -6.89 -9.22
C ALA A 128 -11.33 -6.35 -10.61
N GLY A 129 -11.32 -7.22 -11.62
CA GLY A 129 -10.99 -6.85 -13.00
C GLY A 129 -9.49 -6.67 -13.29
N VAL A 130 -8.63 -6.77 -12.30
CA VAL A 130 -7.16 -6.72 -12.47
C VAL A 130 -6.67 -7.98 -13.14
N SER A 131 -5.78 -7.84 -14.13
CA SER A 131 -5.15 -8.96 -14.82
C SER A 131 -4.18 -9.70 -13.90
N LYS A 132 -4.36 -11.02 -13.76
CA LYS A 132 -3.57 -11.85 -12.83
C LYS A 132 -2.95 -13.03 -13.58
N ALA A 133 -1.67 -13.27 -13.28
CA ALA A 133 -0.98 -14.49 -13.68
C ALA A 133 -0.27 -15.11 -12.47
N THR A 134 -0.08 -16.42 -12.55
CA THR A 134 0.62 -17.18 -11.51
C THR A 134 1.70 -18.05 -12.13
N GLY A 135 2.83 -18.15 -11.45
CA GLY A 135 3.92 -19.01 -11.91
C GLY A 135 5.18 -18.85 -11.10
N THR A 136 6.09 -19.79 -11.28
CA THR A 136 7.42 -19.74 -10.68
C THR A 136 8.41 -19.15 -11.67
N LEU A 137 9.04 -18.04 -11.29
CA LEU A 137 10.08 -17.37 -12.08
C LEU A 137 11.45 -17.78 -11.53
N ALA A 138 11.95 -18.93 -11.96
CA ALA A 138 13.22 -19.46 -11.47
C ALA A 138 14.45 -18.87 -12.18
N THR A 139 14.28 -18.40 -13.42
CA THR A 139 15.35 -17.87 -14.27
C THR A 139 15.04 -16.46 -14.75
N GLY A 140 16.08 -15.74 -15.16
CA GLY A 140 15.93 -14.40 -15.72
C GLY A 140 15.11 -14.43 -17.02
N GLU A 141 15.28 -15.44 -17.87
CA GLU A 141 14.50 -15.61 -19.11
C GLU A 141 13.00 -15.75 -18.80
N ALA A 142 12.63 -16.56 -17.81
CA ALA A 142 11.24 -16.72 -17.39
C ALA A 142 10.68 -15.40 -16.85
N ALA A 143 11.48 -14.64 -16.10
CA ALA A 143 11.06 -13.34 -15.58
C ALA A 143 10.85 -12.31 -16.71
N VAL A 144 11.77 -12.22 -17.67
CA VAL A 144 11.65 -11.34 -18.85
C VAL A 144 10.45 -11.73 -19.71
N ALA A 145 10.23 -13.03 -19.93
CA ALA A 145 9.07 -13.51 -20.69
C ALA A 145 7.75 -13.16 -20.00
N ALA A 146 7.67 -13.33 -18.69
CA ALA A 146 6.48 -12.99 -17.90
C ALA A 146 6.18 -11.48 -17.92
N ILE A 147 7.22 -10.63 -17.78
CA ILE A 147 7.06 -9.17 -17.85
C ILE A 147 6.63 -8.77 -19.27
N ARG A 148 7.20 -9.37 -20.31
CA ARG A 148 6.78 -9.13 -21.71
C ARG A 148 5.32 -9.49 -21.90
N ALA A 149 4.87 -10.65 -21.40
CA ALA A 149 3.47 -11.04 -21.46
C ALA A 149 2.54 -10.04 -20.75
N ALA A 150 2.98 -9.52 -19.60
CA ALA A 150 2.25 -8.47 -18.89
C ALA A 150 2.13 -7.19 -19.73
N VAL A 151 3.23 -6.74 -20.32
CA VAL A 151 3.25 -5.55 -21.20
C VAL A 151 2.34 -5.77 -22.41
N THR A 152 2.46 -6.91 -23.09
CA THR A 152 1.62 -7.26 -24.26
C THR A 152 0.13 -7.25 -23.87
N LYS A 153 -0.22 -7.85 -22.74
CA LYS A 153 -1.62 -7.85 -22.27
C LYS A 153 -2.14 -6.43 -22.04
N MET A 154 -1.34 -5.56 -21.42
CA MET A 154 -1.73 -4.16 -21.19
C MET A 154 -1.80 -3.37 -22.52
N ASP A 155 -0.96 -3.69 -23.50
CA ASP A 155 -0.99 -3.06 -24.83
C ASP A 155 -2.25 -3.49 -25.61
N GLU A 156 -2.65 -4.77 -25.53
CA GLU A 156 -3.91 -5.28 -26.10
C GLU A 156 -5.15 -4.69 -25.42
N ASP A 157 -5.07 -4.38 -24.13
CA ASP A 157 -6.12 -3.71 -23.38
C ASP A 157 -6.10 -2.17 -23.56
N GLU A 158 -5.33 -1.65 -24.51
CA GLU A 158 -5.20 -0.24 -24.87
C GLU A 158 -4.78 0.69 -23.70
N VAL A 159 -4.05 0.17 -22.73
CA VAL A 159 -3.51 0.97 -21.63
C VAL A 159 -2.36 1.86 -22.18
N PRO A 160 -2.32 3.18 -21.86
CA PRO A 160 -1.24 4.05 -22.31
C PRO A 160 0.14 3.57 -21.87
N LEU A 161 1.15 3.75 -22.73
CA LEU A 161 2.55 3.34 -22.45
C LEU A 161 3.22 4.25 -21.40
N THR A 162 2.75 5.48 -21.29
CA THR A 162 3.27 6.47 -20.33
C THR A 162 2.86 6.12 -18.91
N GLU A 163 3.67 6.49 -17.93
CA GLU A 163 3.36 6.33 -16.50
C GLU A 163 3.07 4.88 -16.05
N ARG A 164 3.63 3.89 -16.73
CA ARG A 164 3.64 2.51 -16.25
C ARG A 164 4.84 2.29 -15.34
N TYR A 165 4.61 1.83 -14.13
CA TYR A 165 5.62 1.54 -13.12
C TYR A 165 5.69 0.03 -12.89
N LEU A 166 6.92 -0.51 -12.88
CA LEU A 166 7.17 -1.91 -12.57
C LEU A 166 7.62 -2.03 -11.10
N TYR A 167 6.80 -2.67 -10.29
CA TYR A 167 7.15 -3.11 -8.94
C TYR A 167 7.62 -4.55 -9.01
N ILE A 168 8.84 -4.84 -8.57
CA ILE A 168 9.45 -6.16 -8.71
C ILE A 168 10.19 -6.53 -7.43
N THR A 169 10.28 -7.83 -7.12
CA THR A 169 11.12 -8.25 -5.98
C THR A 169 12.59 -8.17 -6.35
N PRO A 170 13.49 -7.76 -5.42
CA PRO A 170 14.93 -7.63 -5.67
C PRO A 170 15.55 -8.94 -6.22
N THR A 171 15.07 -10.09 -5.75
CA THR A 171 15.53 -11.40 -6.25
C THR A 171 15.23 -11.57 -7.75
N ARG A 172 14.04 -11.16 -8.22
CA ARG A 172 13.67 -11.29 -9.63
C ARG A 172 14.35 -10.23 -10.49
N HIS A 173 14.52 -9.03 -9.95
CA HIS A 173 15.27 -7.96 -10.62
C HIS A 173 16.73 -8.36 -10.83
N GLY A 174 17.37 -8.97 -9.81
CA GLY A 174 18.73 -9.51 -9.91
C GLY A 174 18.88 -10.55 -11.02
N LEU A 175 17.95 -11.52 -11.10
CA LEU A 175 17.95 -12.53 -12.16
C LEU A 175 17.87 -11.91 -13.58
N ILE A 176 17.14 -10.81 -13.74
CA ILE A 176 17.03 -10.11 -15.03
C ILE A 176 18.31 -9.34 -15.32
N SER A 177 18.89 -8.69 -14.31
CA SER A 177 20.13 -7.92 -14.44
C SER A 177 21.32 -8.81 -14.76
N ASP A 178 21.39 -10.02 -14.18
CA ASP A 178 22.46 -10.99 -14.42
C ASP A 178 22.48 -11.52 -15.87
N MET A 179 21.35 -11.44 -16.58
CA MET A 179 21.30 -11.84 -18.00
C MET A 179 22.06 -10.89 -18.92
N ASP A 180 22.11 -9.61 -18.59
CA ASP A 180 22.76 -8.55 -19.38
C ASP A 180 22.52 -8.64 -20.90
N THR A 181 21.31 -8.98 -21.31
CA THR A 181 20.92 -9.12 -22.71
C THR A 181 20.20 -7.88 -23.23
N THR A 182 20.25 -7.63 -24.54
CA THR A 182 19.45 -6.57 -25.17
C THR A 182 17.97 -6.71 -24.84
N LYS A 183 17.45 -7.94 -24.84
CA LYS A 183 16.04 -8.23 -24.54
C LYS A 183 15.65 -7.83 -23.10
N SER A 184 16.51 -8.06 -22.11
CA SER A 184 16.24 -7.69 -20.72
C SER A 184 16.20 -6.18 -20.55
N ARG A 185 17.12 -5.45 -21.20
CA ARG A 185 17.17 -3.97 -21.15
C ARG A 185 15.98 -3.34 -21.86
N GLU A 186 15.60 -3.82 -23.04
CA GLU A 186 14.46 -3.31 -23.81
C GLU A 186 13.12 -3.47 -23.07
N VAL A 187 12.92 -4.60 -22.38
CA VAL A 187 11.70 -4.83 -21.60
C VAL A 187 11.62 -3.88 -20.42
N LEU A 188 12.72 -3.67 -19.68
CA LEU A 188 12.75 -2.76 -18.55
C LEU A 188 12.63 -1.28 -18.98
N ALA A 189 13.17 -0.92 -20.16
CA ALA A 189 13.09 0.44 -20.70
C ALA A 189 11.65 0.90 -21.05
N ARG A 190 10.69 -0.01 -21.10
CA ARG A 190 9.28 0.31 -21.37
C ARG A 190 8.55 0.93 -20.16
N PHE A 191 9.17 0.87 -18.98
CA PHE A 191 8.57 1.40 -17.75
C PHE A 191 9.12 2.78 -17.41
N ALA A 192 8.28 3.63 -16.86
CA ALA A 192 8.68 4.96 -16.38
C ALA A 192 9.69 4.85 -15.21
N ALA A 193 9.51 3.85 -14.36
CA ALA A 193 10.48 3.47 -13.34
C ALA A 193 10.30 2.00 -12.93
N VAL A 194 11.39 1.40 -12.47
CA VAL A 194 11.42 0.07 -11.84
C VAL A 194 11.65 0.27 -10.35
N VAL A 195 10.79 -0.27 -9.52
CA VAL A 195 10.81 -0.12 -8.06
C VAL A 195 11.02 -1.48 -7.42
N ASP A 196 12.10 -1.62 -6.67
CA ASP A 196 12.39 -2.84 -5.93
C ASP A 196 11.58 -2.89 -4.64
N VAL A 197 10.76 -3.94 -4.49
CA VAL A 197 9.90 -4.14 -3.33
C VAL A 197 10.32 -5.38 -2.55
N PRO A 198 10.70 -5.23 -1.28
CA PRO A 198 10.98 -6.38 -0.42
C PRO A 198 9.76 -7.32 -0.33
N GLN A 199 10.00 -8.63 -0.36
CA GLN A 199 8.92 -9.63 -0.31
C GLN A 199 8.01 -9.45 0.92
N THR A 200 8.54 -8.93 2.03
CA THR A 200 7.79 -8.67 3.27
C THR A 200 6.66 -7.64 3.12
N ARG A 201 6.68 -6.82 2.07
CA ARG A 201 5.63 -5.84 1.74
C ARG A 201 4.84 -6.23 0.50
N PHE A 202 5.12 -7.39 -0.12
CA PHE A 202 4.65 -7.71 -1.47
C PHE A 202 3.84 -9.00 -1.53
N TYR A 203 2.58 -8.89 -1.06
CA TYR A 203 1.61 -9.99 -1.00
C TYR A 203 0.31 -9.63 -1.70
N THR A 204 -0.36 -10.62 -2.28
CA THR A 204 -1.68 -10.42 -2.90
C THR A 204 -2.77 -10.13 -1.88
N LYS A 205 -2.61 -10.58 -0.64
CA LYS A 205 -3.53 -10.33 0.47
C LYS A 205 -2.78 -10.30 1.78
N ILE A 206 -3.07 -9.31 2.61
CA ILE A 206 -2.52 -9.17 3.95
C ILE A 206 -3.63 -9.23 4.99
N ALA A 207 -3.28 -9.68 6.19
CA ALA A 207 -4.11 -9.60 7.38
C ALA A 207 -3.54 -8.49 8.28
N GLN A 208 -4.34 -7.47 8.55
CA GLN A 208 -4.00 -6.41 9.49
C GLN A 208 -4.38 -6.84 10.90
N LYS A 209 -3.43 -6.80 11.81
CA LYS A 209 -3.65 -7.16 13.22
C LYS A 209 -4.28 -6.01 13.97
N SER A 210 -5.25 -6.31 14.82
CA SER A 210 -6.07 -5.32 15.55
C SER A 210 -5.27 -4.50 16.59
N GLY A 211 -4.12 -4.97 17.03
CA GLY A 211 -3.34 -4.35 18.11
C GLY A 211 -3.93 -4.62 19.51
N LYS A 212 -4.90 -5.54 19.61
CA LYS A 212 -5.56 -5.96 20.86
C LYS A 212 -5.38 -7.45 21.09
N ALA A 213 -5.48 -7.88 22.34
CA ALA A 213 -5.66 -9.29 22.63
C ALA A 213 -7.09 -9.70 22.21
N ILE A 214 -7.21 -10.69 21.34
CA ILE A 214 -8.52 -11.24 20.99
C ILE A 214 -8.88 -12.24 22.09
N ALA A 215 -9.90 -11.92 22.88
CA ALA A 215 -10.45 -12.87 23.84
C ALA A 215 -11.12 -14.02 23.07
N GLY A 216 -10.69 -15.26 23.33
CA GLY A 216 -11.32 -16.46 22.77
C GLY A 216 -12.80 -16.50 23.12
N GLY A 217 -13.65 -16.92 22.19
CA GLY A 217 -15.08 -17.13 22.42
C GLY A 217 -15.34 -18.15 23.53
N THR A 218 -16.43 -17.94 24.27
CA THR A 218 -16.89 -18.84 25.33
C THR A 218 -17.25 -20.19 24.73
N GLY A 219 -16.42 -21.23 24.97
CA GLY A 219 -16.84 -22.61 24.72
C GLY A 219 -15.79 -23.59 24.18
N GLU A 220 -14.68 -23.17 23.64
CA GLU A 220 -13.56 -24.04 23.26
C GLU A 220 -12.26 -23.44 23.75
N ALA A 221 -11.21 -24.28 23.90
CA ALA A 221 -9.91 -23.86 24.41
C ALA A 221 -9.44 -22.58 23.71
N PRO A 222 -9.01 -21.53 24.44
CA PRO A 222 -8.74 -20.23 23.86
C PRO A 222 -7.53 -20.33 22.92
N THR A 223 -7.79 -20.40 21.62
CA THR A 223 -6.82 -20.01 20.61
C THR A 223 -6.79 -18.49 20.58
N SER A 224 -6.34 -17.87 21.67
CA SER A 224 -6.11 -16.43 21.68
C SER A 224 -4.93 -16.12 20.79
N THR A 225 -5.22 -15.70 19.58
CA THR A 225 -4.22 -15.12 18.71
C THR A 225 -3.85 -13.78 19.32
N ASP A 226 -2.70 -13.69 19.97
CA ASP A 226 -2.22 -12.43 20.53
C ASP A 226 -1.86 -11.48 19.39
N GLU A 227 -2.74 -10.52 19.13
CA GLU A 227 -2.52 -9.47 18.14
C GLU A 227 -2.01 -8.15 18.74
N THR A 228 -1.65 -8.14 20.03
CA THR A 228 -1.22 -6.92 20.75
C THR A 228 -0.05 -6.19 20.09
N ALA A 229 0.83 -6.92 19.42
CA ALA A 229 1.93 -6.33 18.65
C ALA A 229 1.44 -5.40 17.51
N GLY A 230 0.22 -5.63 16.99
CA GLY A 230 -0.30 -4.92 15.83
C GLY A 230 0.48 -5.20 14.55
N GLY A 231 0.43 -4.27 13.60
CA GLY A 231 1.08 -4.40 12.29
C GLY A 231 0.29 -5.31 11.35
N TYR A 232 0.97 -5.95 10.42
CA TYR A 232 0.36 -6.82 9.40
C TYR A 232 1.14 -8.13 9.24
N ALA A 233 0.48 -9.10 8.63
CA ALA A 233 1.08 -10.36 8.20
C ALA A 233 0.48 -10.77 6.85
N LYS A 234 1.14 -11.70 6.17
CA LYS A 234 0.56 -12.36 4.99
C LYS A 234 -0.71 -13.12 5.42
N ALA A 235 -1.82 -12.90 4.73
CA ALA A 235 -3.04 -13.65 4.96
C ALA A 235 -2.87 -15.12 4.53
N SER A 236 -3.65 -16.05 5.10
CA SER A 236 -3.60 -17.48 4.74
C SER A 236 -3.83 -17.73 3.25
N GLU A 237 -4.72 -16.95 2.63
CA GLU A 237 -5.01 -16.99 1.19
C GLU A 237 -4.07 -16.11 0.36
N GLY A 238 -3.20 -15.34 1.02
CA GLY A 238 -2.27 -14.43 0.35
C GLY A 238 -1.15 -15.20 -0.34
N LYS A 239 -0.82 -14.79 -1.57
CA LYS A 239 0.33 -15.31 -2.33
C LYS A 239 1.43 -14.27 -2.38
N ASP A 240 2.66 -14.74 -2.51
CA ASP A 240 3.81 -13.87 -2.76
C ASP A 240 3.71 -13.30 -4.18
N ILE A 241 3.87 -12.00 -4.33
CA ILE A 241 3.91 -11.36 -5.64
C ILE A 241 5.36 -11.39 -6.15
N ASN A 242 5.56 -11.79 -7.40
CA ASN A 242 6.84 -11.73 -8.08
C ASN A 242 7.09 -10.33 -8.65
N PHE A 243 6.12 -9.80 -9.38
CA PHE A 243 6.11 -8.43 -9.89
C PHE A 243 4.67 -7.93 -10.11
N MET A 244 4.52 -6.63 -10.18
CA MET A 244 3.26 -5.94 -10.49
C MET A 244 3.56 -4.77 -11.42
N VAL A 245 2.76 -4.61 -12.46
CA VAL A 245 2.80 -3.42 -13.32
C VAL A 245 1.60 -2.56 -12.98
N ILE A 246 1.84 -1.29 -12.72
CA ILE A 246 0.81 -0.32 -12.36
C ILE A 246 0.90 0.90 -13.28
N HIS A 247 -0.17 1.21 -13.99
CA HIS A 247 -0.36 2.48 -14.67
C HIS A 247 -0.89 3.49 -13.66
N LYS A 248 -0.14 4.55 -13.37
CA LYS A 248 -0.45 5.50 -12.29
C LYS A 248 -1.89 6.04 -12.32
N PRO A 249 -2.45 6.45 -13.48
CA PRO A 249 -3.84 6.92 -13.55
C PRO A 249 -4.90 5.84 -13.29
N ALA A 250 -4.52 4.57 -13.14
CA ALA A 250 -5.45 3.47 -12.85
C ALA A 250 -5.73 3.29 -11.36
N VAL A 251 -4.94 3.91 -10.49
CA VAL A 251 -5.06 3.74 -9.04
C VAL A 251 -5.48 5.05 -8.36
N ILE A 252 -6.24 4.90 -7.29
CA ILE A 252 -6.61 5.98 -6.38
C ILE A 252 -5.81 5.78 -5.11
N GLN A 253 -4.92 6.70 -4.81
CA GLN A 253 -4.07 6.65 -3.64
C GLN A 253 -3.90 8.04 -3.06
N PHE A 254 -4.38 8.24 -1.85
CA PHE A 254 -4.08 9.44 -1.07
C PHE A 254 -4.35 9.21 0.41
N GLN A 255 -3.73 10.04 1.23
CA GLN A 255 -3.96 10.09 2.66
C GLN A 255 -4.93 11.23 2.96
N LYS A 256 -6.08 10.90 3.55
CA LYS A 256 -7.11 11.90 3.92
C LYS A 256 -6.72 12.63 5.20
N HIS A 257 -6.15 11.91 6.15
CA HIS A 257 -5.82 12.44 7.46
C HIS A 257 -4.56 11.76 7.98
N VAL A 258 -3.58 12.56 8.34
CA VAL A 258 -2.37 12.11 9.05
C VAL A 258 -2.22 13.02 10.26
N ALA A 259 -2.43 12.48 11.45
CA ALA A 259 -2.40 13.25 12.69
C ALA A 259 -1.39 12.65 13.68
N PRO A 260 -0.14 13.11 13.66
CA PRO A 260 0.74 12.93 14.81
C PRO A 260 0.24 13.79 15.96
N LYS A 261 0.09 13.21 17.15
CA LYS A 261 -0.36 13.92 18.36
C LYS A 261 0.66 13.71 19.47
N ILE A 262 1.16 14.80 20.02
CA ILE A 262 2.06 14.79 21.16
C ILE A 262 1.31 15.43 22.34
N ILE A 263 1.24 14.71 23.47
CA ILE A 263 0.69 15.21 24.73
C ILE A 263 1.84 15.26 25.73
N THR A 264 2.09 16.44 26.27
CA THR A 264 3.11 16.64 27.30
C THR A 264 2.58 16.20 28.67
N PRO A 265 3.44 15.93 29.67
CA PRO A 265 3.00 15.54 31.02
C PRO A 265 2.00 16.51 31.64
N GLN A 266 2.19 17.83 31.46
CA GLN A 266 1.27 18.84 31.97
C GLN A 266 -0.14 18.77 31.36
N GLY A 267 -0.24 18.24 30.10
CA GLY A 267 -1.51 18.06 29.42
C GLY A 267 -2.11 16.66 29.57
N ASN A 268 -1.45 15.77 30.31
CA ASN A 268 -1.88 14.40 30.50
C ASN A 268 -2.51 14.21 31.90
N PRO A 269 -3.85 14.13 32.00
CA PRO A 269 -4.50 14.01 33.32
C PRO A 269 -4.35 12.62 33.95
N ASP A 270 -3.92 11.61 33.19
CA ASP A 270 -3.92 10.21 33.63
C ASP A 270 -2.60 9.80 34.31
N ALA A 271 -1.48 10.44 33.96
CA ALA A 271 -0.15 10.09 34.46
C ALA A 271 0.87 11.19 34.13
N ASP A 272 1.98 11.25 34.87
CA ASP A 272 3.13 12.10 34.58
C ASP A 272 3.97 11.44 33.46
N ALA A 273 3.44 11.52 32.24
CA ALA A 273 4.00 10.82 31.09
C ALA A 273 3.76 11.56 29.79
N TYR A 274 4.72 11.48 28.88
CA TYR A 274 4.56 11.87 27.47
C TYR A 274 3.72 10.83 26.73
N LYS A 275 2.76 11.29 25.91
CA LYS A 275 2.02 10.42 24.99
C LYS A 275 2.31 10.83 23.55
N PHE A 276 2.68 9.85 22.71
CA PHE A 276 2.77 10.00 21.25
C PHE A 276 1.68 9.18 20.59
N GLY A 277 0.75 9.84 19.92
CA GLY A 277 -0.29 9.22 19.12
C GLY A 277 -0.04 9.43 17.64
N TYR A 278 -0.31 8.42 16.83
CA TYR A 278 -0.30 8.51 15.38
C TYR A 278 -1.59 7.91 14.82
N HIS A 279 -2.25 8.66 13.95
CA HIS A 279 -3.47 8.22 13.28
C HIS A 279 -3.37 8.54 11.78
N ASN A 280 -3.64 7.55 10.93
CA ASN A 280 -3.59 7.69 9.49
C ASN A 280 -4.86 7.10 8.87
N VAL A 281 -5.56 7.93 8.10
CA VAL A 281 -6.73 7.55 7.31
C VAL A 281 -6.45 7.80 5.85
N GLY A 282 -6.67 6.78 5.02
CA GLY A 282 -6.35 6.87 3.61
C GLY A 282 -7.23 5.99 2.72
N VAL A 283 -6.99 6.14 1.43
CA VAL A 283 -7.63 5.36 0.37
C VAL A 283 -6.55 4.71 -0.49
N ALA A 284 -6.75 3.44 -0.80
CA ALA A 284 -6.00 2.72 -1.82
C ALA A 284 -6.96 1.81 -2.59
N LYS A 285 -7.26 2.16 -3.83
CA LYS A 285 -8.21 1.43 -4.68
C LYS A 285 -7.80 1.53 -6.15
N VAL A 286 -8.23 0.61 -6.96
CA VAL A 286 -8.13 0.65 -8.42
C VAL A 286 -9.46 1.18 -8.97
N TYR A 287 -9.40 2.09 -9.94
CA TYR A 287 -10.61 2.55 -10.65
C TYR A 287 -11.27 1.40 -11.39
N GLN A 288 -12.57 1.25 -11.26
CA GLN A 288 -13.32 0.15 -11.87
C GLN A 288 -13.12 0.10 -13.39
N ASN A 289 -13.23 1.24 -14.06
CA ASN A 289 -13.08 1.35 -15.53
C ASN A 289 -11.62 1.29 -16.01
N LYS A 290 -10.64 1.30 -15.10
CA LYS A 290 -9.21 1.28 -15.43
C LYS A 290 -8.49 0.07 -14.83
N ALA A 291 -9.23 -0.96 -14.45
CA ALA A 291 -8.66 -2.15 -13.82
C ALA A 291 -7.62 -2.86 -14.71
N ALA A 292 -7.75 -2.77 -16.04
CA ALA A 292 -6.76 -3.23 -17.00
C ALA A 292 -5.38 -2.55 -16.84
N GLY A 293 -5.33 -1.37 -16.22
CA GLY A 293 -4.08 -0.65 -15.93
C GLY A 293 -3.24 -1.25 -14.79
N VAL A 294 -3.68 -2.36 -14.20
CA VAL A 294 -2.92 -3.09 -13.18
C VAL A 294 -2.76 -4.55 -13.59
N TYR A 295 -1.53 -5.04 -13.56
CA TYR A 295 -1.21 -6.44 -13.83
C TYR A 295 -0.40 -7.03 -12.69
N VAL A 296 -0.77 -8.20 -12.22
CA VAL A 296 -0.15 -8.88 -11.06
C VAL A 296 0.34 -10.26 -11.43
N HIS A 297 1.61 -10.54 -11.17
CA HIS A 297 2.18 -11.88 -11.27
C HIS A 297 2.55 -12.39 -9.88
N SER A 298 1.91 -13.47 -9.44
CA SER A 298 2.17 -14.08 -8.13
C SER A 298 2.81 -15.46 -8.25
N LYS A 299 3.38 -15.95 -7.16
CA LYS A 299 3.77 -17.36 -7.07
C LYS A 299 2.53 -18.25 -7.22
N ALA A 300 2.76 -19.44 -7.78
CA ALA A 300 1.74 -20.47 -7.91
C ALA A 300 1.19 -20.91 -6.55
#